data_50058e52c50fce366c51d3f2aa846e23
#
_entry.id   50058e52c50fce366c51d3f2aa846e23
#
_cell.length_a   1.000
_cell.length_b   1.000
_cell.length_c   1.000
_cell.angle_alpha   90.00
_cell.angle_beta   90.00
_cell.angle_gamma   90.00
#
_symmetry.space_group_name_H-M   'P 1'
#
loop_
_entity.id
_entity.type
_entity.pdbx_description
1 polymer ?
#
loop_
_entity_poly.entity_id
_entity_poly.type
_entity_poly.pdbx_seq_one_letter_code
_entity_poly.pdbx_strand_id
1 'polypeptide(L)'
;MNDKPMHPQNDLPLPYTLLTCESKAYAAHTVSLLICFENGRIELEGRRMHLQAGNSILMRNKTQFKIQPKSDKIYLLHLEATVFDTIMMSQLADCRIIYDFLTLDENSHDYLFFDYGRRSPQAESARNLLRQCMIHDNFSDKLLRCCLVQYLTNLQRDFVHHLVVSQSTMVRHHPFGQVLKYIGENYAEIDLKSAAAHFSYNPDYFSAYFHHHAGMTFTQKLFEIRLEQVLRYLILTDMPINEICETIGFKEKSYFIRRFKQRFNCTPSQYRKQHQKTST
;
A
#
# COMPACT_ATOMS: atom_id res chain seq x y z
N MET A 1 -22.55 -45.36 -29.87
CA MET A 1 -23.01 -44.80 -28.60
C MET A 1 -22.04 -43.71 -28.21
N ASN A 2 -22.45 -42.48 -28.45
CA ASN A 2 -21.62 -41.28 -28.19
C ASN A 2 -21.90 -40.78 -26.76
N ASP A 3 -21.00 -41.04 -25.85
CA ASP A 3 -21.01 -40.36 -24.54
C ASP A 3 -20.39 -38.97 -24.72
N LYS A 4 -21.26 -37.97 -24.86
CA LYS A 4 -20.90 -36.56 -24.62
C LYS A 4 -20.85 -36.33 -23.11
N PRO A 5 -19.77 -35.76 -22.54
CA PRO A 5 -19.82 -35.29 -21.17
C PRO A 5 -20.76 -34.09 -21.11
N MET A 6 -21.83 -34.23 -20.33
CA MET A 6 -22.70 -33.14 -19.93
C MET A 6 -21.92 -32.26 -18.91
N HIS A 7 -21.28 -31.22 -19.36
CA HIS A 7 -20.99 -30.06 -18.51
C HIS A 7 -21.94 -28.94 -18.91
N PRO A 8 -22.76 -28.43 -18.00
CA PRO A 8 -23.47 -27.19 -18.23
C PRO A 8 -22.43 -26.10 -18.29
N GLN A 9 -22.18 -25.56 -19.46
CA GLN A 9 -21.46 -24.29 -19.66
C GLN A 9 -22.37 -23.21 -19.06
N ASN A 10 -22.02 -22.72 -17.86
CA ASN A 10 -22.53 -21.46 -17.36
C ASN A 10 -21.83 -20.36 -18.13
N ASP A 11 -22.43 -19.92 -19.23
CA ASP A 11 -21.97 -18.78 -20.05
C ASP A 11 -22.26 -17.40 -19.38
N LEU A 12 -22.31 -17.35 -18.07
CA LEU A 12 -22.40 -16.07 -17.38
C LEU A 12 -21.02 -15.38 -17.43
N PRO A 13 -20.97 -14.14 -17.91
CA PRO A 13 -19.69 -13.39 -17.94
C PRO A 13 -19.16 -13.30 -16.50
N LEU A 14 -17.87 -13.58 -16.35
CA LEU A 14 -17.21 -13.46 -15.06
C LEU A 14 -17.20 -11.99 -14.62
N PRO A 15 -17.41 -11.69 -13.32
CA PRO A 15 -17.48 -10.33 -12.83
C PRO A 15 -16.10 -9.66 -12.73
N TYR A 16 -15.13 -10.16 -13.50
CA TYR A 16 -13.78 -9.62 -13.55
C TYR A 16 -13.11 -9.90 -14.90
N THR A 17 -12.09 -9.08 -15.20
CA THR A 17 -11.17 -9.27 -16.33
C THR A 17 -9.74 -9.20 -15.84
N LEU A 18 -8.93 -10.23 -16.14
CA LEU A 18 -7.51 -10.28 -15.83
C LEU A 18 -6.68 -10.02 -17.10
N LEU A 19 -5.78 -9.05 -17.03
CA LEU A 19 -4.88 -8.69 -18.12
C LEU A 19 -3.42 -8.78 -17.65
N THR A 20 -2.54 -9.23 -18.51
CA THR A 20 -1.09 -9.02 -18.37
C THR A 20 -0.75 -7.64 -18.94
N CYS A 21 -0.02 -6.83 -18.18
CA CYS A 21 0.30 -5.47 -18.61
C CYS A 21 1.40 -5.43 -19.66
N GLU A 22 1.14 -4.67 -20.73
CA GLU A 22 2.09 -4.33 -21.79
C GLU A 22 2.46 -2.83 -21.68
N SER A 23 3.48 -2.41 -22.43
CA SER A 23 3.92 -0.99 -22.48
C SER A 23 2.91 -0.13 -23.23
N LYS A 24 1.80 0.21 -22.59
CA LYS A 24 0.74 1.10 -23.13
C LYS A 24 0.01 1.90 -22.05
N ALA A 25 -0.90 2.74 -22.48
CA ALA A 25 -1.82 3.45 -21.60
C ALA A 25 -3.03 2.58 -21.26
N TYR A 26 -3.48 2.70 -20.03
CA TYR A 26 -4.66 2.02 -19.49
C TYR A 26 -5.57 3.02 -18.78
N ALA A 27 -6.84 2.67 -18.66
CA ALA A 27 -7.77 3.32 -17.76
C ALA A 27 -8.37 2.27 -16.82
N ALA A 28 -8.50 2.61 -15.56
CA ALA A 28 -9.18 1.77 -14.59
C ALA A 28 -10.69 1.73 -14.88
N HIS A 29 -11.29 0.55 -14.74
CA HIS A 29 -12.73 0.34 -14.80
C HIS A 29 -13.23 0.09 -13.38
N THR A 30 -14.40 0.52 -13.03
CA THR A 30 -15.03 0.41 -11.70
C THR A 30 -14.04 0.41 -10.53
N VAL A 31 -13.44 -0.75 -10.24
CA VAL A 31 -12.29 -0.92 -9.35
C VAL A 31 -11.26 -1.76 -10.09
N SER A 32 -10.02 -1.31 -10.10
CA SER A 32 -8.93 -2.03 -10.75
C SER A 32 -7.76 -2.23 -9.79
N LEU A 33 -7.20 -3.43 -9.83
CA LEU A 33 -6.10 -3.83 -8.97
C LEU A 33 -4.88 -4.16 -9.84
N LEU A 34 -3.83 -3.37 -9.75
CA LEU A 34 -2.53 -3.65 -10.36
C LEU A 34 -1.67 -4.42 -9.35
N ILE A 35 -1.13 -5.56 -9.76
CA ILE A 35 -0.29 -6.44 -8.93
C ILE A 35 1.04 -6.66 -9.63
N CYS A 36 2.14 -6.35 -8.94
CA CYS A 36 3.49 -6.40 -9.48
C CYS A 36 4.31 -7.54 -8.86
N PHE A 37 4.76 -8.50 -9.68
CA PHE A 37 5.73 -9.52 -9.27
C PHE A 37 7.13 -9.28 -9.82
N GLU A 38 7.27 -8.25 -10.64
CA GLU A 38 8.52 -7.79 -11.22
C GLU A 38 8.59 -6.26 -11.18
N ASN A 39 9.79 -5.74 -11.46
CA ASN A 39 10.01 -4.30 -11.49
C ASN A 39 9.48 -3.70 -12.79
N GLY A 40 9.05 -2.45 -12.71
CA GLY A 40 8.56 -1.70 -13.86
C GLY A 40 8.58 -0.19 -13.59
N ARG A 41 7.95 0.56 -14.48
CA ARG A 41 7.69 1.99 -14.31
C ARG A 41 6.21 2.23 -14.60
N ILE A 42 5.62 3.12 -13.83
CA ILE A 42 4.26 3.58 -14.03
C ILE A 42 4.21 5.11 -14.02
N GLU A 43 3.44 5.66 -14.91
CA GLU A 43 3.00 7.06 -14.85
C GLU A 43 1.51 7.02 -14.51
N LEU A 44 1.16 7.46 -13.32
CA LEU A 44 -0.17 7.42 -12.75
C LEU A 44 -0.60 8.83 -12.41
N GLU A 45 -1.68 9.31 -13.02
CA GLU A 45 -2.17 10.69 -12.88
C GLU A 45 -1.04 11.73 -13.03
N GLY A 46 -0.18 11.54 -14.06
CA GLY A 46 0.93 12.44 -14.37
C GLY A 46 2.18 12.27 -13.49
N ARG A 47 2.17 11.37 -12.53
CA ARG A 47 3.31 11.06 -11.64
C ARG A 47 4.04 9.82 -12.09
N ARG A 48 5.36 9.92 -12.21
CA ARG A 48 6.22 8.80 -12.55
C ARG A 48 6.73 8.12 -11.30
N MET A 49 6.48 6.82 -11.19
CA MET A 49 6.90 5.98 -10.07
C MET A 49 7.59 4.72 -10.55
N HIS A 50 8.50 4.21 -9.72
CA HIS A 50 9.09 2.90 -9.93
C HIS A 50 8.23 1.85 -9.25
N LEU A 51 7.89 0.79 -9.99
CA LEU A 51 7.25 -0.40 -9.45
C LEU A 51 8.31 -1.42 -9.06
N GLN A 52 8.12 -2.05 -7.93
CA GLN A 52 8.92 -3.16 -7.43
C GLN A 52 8.07 -4.41 -7.27
N ALA A 53 8.72 -5.57 -7.28
CA ALA A 53 8.02 -6.82 -7.00
C ALA A 53 7.44 -6.80 -5.56
N GLY A 54 6.14 -7.00 -5.46
CA GLY A 54 5.36 -6.88 -4.22
C GLY A 54 4.51 -5.62 -4.13
N ASN A 55 4.68 -4.66 -5.06
CA ASN A 55 3.80 -3.49 -5.13
C ASN A 55 2.39 -3.87 -5.60
N SER A 56 1.41 -3.16 -5.06
CA SER A 56 0.01 -3.28 -5.47
C SER A 56 -0.65 -1.90 -5.50
N ILE A 57 -1.46 -1.65 -6.52
CA ILE A 57 -2.18 -0.39 -6.66
C ILE A 57 -3.66 -0.69 -6.86
N LEU A 58 -4.48 -0.25 -5.91
CA LEU A 58 -5.92 -0.27 -6.03
C LEU A 58 -6.36 1.07 -6.63
N MET A 59 -7.08 1.04 -7.74
CA MET A 59 -7.47 2.22 -8.54
C MET A 59 -8.97 2.25 -8.73
N ARG A 60 -9.53 3.45 -8.73
CA ARG A 60 -10.94 3.68 -9.04
C ARG A 60 -11.17 3.92 -10.52
N ASN A 61 -12.46 3.91 -10.89
CA ASN A 61 -12.93 4.18 -12.24
C ASN A 61 -12.31 5.44 -12.82
N LYS A 62 -11.95 5.38 -14.11
CA LYS A 62 -11.34 6.46 -14.91
C LYS A 62 -9.93 6.88 -14.53
N THR A 63 -9.32 6.32 -13.46
CA THR A 63 -7.90 6.58 -13.16
C THR A 63 -7.04 6.17 -14.36
N GLN A 64 -6.29 7.13 -14.91
CA GLN A 64 -5.46 6.90 -16.09
C GLN A 64 -4.02 6.61 -15.71
N PHE A 65 -3.42 5.63 -16.36
CA PHE A 65 -2.02 5.29 -16.14
C PHE A 65 -1.35 4.75 -17.41
N LYS A 66 -0.04 4.96 -17.48
CA LYS A 66 0.84 4.33 -18.47
C LYS A 66 1.82 3.45 -17.75
N ILE A 67 1.97 2.22 -18.22
CA ILE A 67 2.88 1.27 -17.61
C ILE A 67 3.96 0.86 -18.60
N GLN A 68 5.18 0.66 -18.07
CA GLN A 68 6.32 0.11 -18.77
C GLN A 68 6.86 -1.07 -17.93
N PRO A 69 6.30 -2.26 -18.11
CA PRO A 69 6.77 -3.44 -17.40
C PRO A 69 8.13 -3.88 -17.95
N LYS A 70 8.95 -4.52 -17.13
CA LYS A 70 10.19 -5.18 -17.58
C LYS A 70 9.96 -6.62 -18.05
N SER A 71 8.83 -7.20 -17.67
CA SER A 71 8.41 -8.56 -18.03
C SER A 71 6.89 -8.65 -17.99
N ASP A 72 6.36 -9.82 -18.32
CA ASP A 72 4.95 -10.19 -18.33
C ASP A 72 4.37 -10.52 -16.94
N LYS A 73 5.04 -10.13 -15.85
CA LYS A 73 4.63 -10.45 -14.47
C LYS A 73 4.05 -9.25 -13.72
N ILE A 74 3.41 -8.35 -14.45
CA ILE A 74 2.58 -7.28 -13.89
C ILE A 74 1.17 -7.49 -14.42
N TYR A 75 0.23 -7.65 -13.50
CA TYR A 75 -1.15 -8.02 -13.80
C TYR A 75 -2.10 -6.90 -13.43
N LEU A 76 -3.12 -6.70 -14.25
CA LEU A 76 -4.22 -5.77 -14.03
C LEU A 76 -5.51 -6.57 -13.93
N LEU A 77 -6.13 -6.54 -12.76
CA LEU A 77 -7.42 -7.17 -12.50
C LEU A 77 -8.49 -6.07 -12.43
N HIS A 78 -9.38 -6.03 -13.41
CA HIS A 78 -10.58 -5.22 -13.38
C HIS A 78 -11.70 -5.97 -12.68
N LEU A 79 -12.34 -5.31 -11.73
CA LEU A 79 -13.43 -5.86 -10.92
C LEU A 79 -14.72 -5.09 -11.22
N GLU A 80 -15.78 -5.81 -11.57
CA GLU A 80 -17.09 -5.21 -11.79
C GLU A 80 -17.74 -4.77 -10.47
N ALA A 81 -18.64 -3.81 -10.53
CA ALA A 81 -19.36 -3.32 -9.34
C ALA A 81 -20.10 -4.44 -8.60
N THR A 82 -20.58 -5.44 -9.30
CA THR A 82 -21.28 -6.61 -8.77
C THR A 82 -20.43 -7.47 -7.82
N VAL A 83 -19.13 -7.36 -7.88
CA VAL A 83 -18.21 -8.02 -6.93
C VAL A 83 -18.37 -7.45 -5.53
N PHE A 84 -18.59 -6.14 -5.42
CA PHE A 84 -18.67 -5.40 -4.17
C PHE A 84 -20.12 -5.29 -3.67
N ASP A 85 -20.81 -6.43 -3.60
CA ASP A 85 -22.16 -6.52 -3.05
C ASP A 85 -22.19 -6.33 -1.53
N THR A 86 -23.39 -6.31 -0.96
CA THR A 86 -23.59 -6.10 0.49
C THR A 86 -22.84 -7.12 1.34
N ILE A 87 -22.71 -8.37 0.88
CA ILE A 87 -22.01 -9.44 1.62
C ILE A 87 -20.52 -9.16 1.62
N MET A 88 -19.94 -8.87 0.45
CA MET A 88 -18.52 -8.52 0.30
C MET A 88 -18.18 -7.28 1.14
N MET A 89 -18.99 -6.23 1.05
CA MET A 89 -18.78 -4.99 1.80
C MET A 89 -18.90 -5.20 3.31
N SER A 90 -19.81 -6.07 3.78
CA SER A 90 -19.89 -6.40 5.21
C SER A 90 -18.65 -7.12 5.74
N GLN A 91 -18.03 -7.98 4.92
CA GLN A 91 -16.77 -8.67 5.25
C GLN A 91 -15.56 -7.72 5.28
N LEU A 92 -15.65 -6.60 4.57
CA LEU A 92 -14.60 -5.57 4.53
C LEU A 92 -14.84 -4.41 5.50
N ALA A 93 -15.92 -4.44 6.28
CA ALA A 93 -16.32 -3.34 7.16
C ALA A 93 -15.22 -2.92 8.17
N ASP A 94 -14.42 -3.89 8.64
CA ASP A 94 -13.28 -3.64 9.53
C ASP A 94 -12.03 -3.16 8.79
N CYS A 95 -12.00 -3.27 7.47
CA CYS A 95 -10.91 -2.83 6.62
C CYS A 95 -11.10 -1.35 6.22
N ARG A 96 -11.03 -0.45 7.20
CA ARG A 96 -11.44 0.96 7.08
C ARG A 96 -10.94 1.67 5.83
N ILE A 97 -9.63 1.65 5.56
CA ILE A 97 -9.06 2.35 4.40
C ILE A 97 -9.57 1.76 3.09
N ILE A 98 -9.67 0.44 3.01
CA ILE A 98 -10.19 -0.26 1.82
C ILE A 98 -11.69 0.02 1.68
N TYR A 99 -12.45 -0.09 2.77
CA TYR A 99 -13.90 0.16 2.77
C TYR A 99 -14.22 1.59 2.34
N ASP A 100 -13.58 2.58 2.97
CA ASP A 100 -13.78 3.99 2.65
C ASP A 100 -13.39 4.28 1.19
N PHE A 101 -12.28 3.70 0.73
CA PHE A 101 -11.87 3.80 -0.67
C PHE A 101 -12.92 3.24 -1.63
N LEU A 102 -13.52 2.09 -1.33
CA LEU A 102 -14.54 1.45 -2.17
C LEU A 102 -15.88 2.19 -2.15
N THR A 103 -16.20 2.93 -1.08
CA THR A 103 -17.46 3.67 -0.91
C THR A 103 -17.40 5.13 -1.31
N LEU A 104 -16.23 5.67 -1.68
CA LEU A 104 -16.08 7.03 -2.20
C LEU A 104 -16.92 7.24 -3.48
N ASP A 105 -17.20 8.52 -3.79
CA ASP A 105 -17.90 8.91 -5.01
C ASP A 105 -17.22 8.34 -6.28
N GLU A 106 -18.01 7.81 -7.20
CA GLU A 106 -17.56 7.21 -8.47
C GLU A 106 -16.74 8.15 -9.36
N ASN A 107 -16.83 9.47 -9.14
CA ASN A 107 -16.10 10.47 -9.89
C ASN A 107 -14.69 10.77 -9.37
N SER A 108 -14.26 10.14 -8.29
CA SER A 108 -12.90 10.33 -7.77
C SER A 108 -11.88 9.50 -8.57
N HIS A 109 -10.81 10.15 -9.06
CA HIS A 109 -9.68 9.52 -9.75
C HIS A 109 -8.62 9.08 -8.73
N ASP A 110 -9.02 8.34 -7.71
CA ASP A 110 -8.18 8.00 -6.58
C ASP A 110 -7.52 6.63 -6.73
N TYR A 111 -6.36 6.49 -6.10
CA TYR A 111 -5.68 5.22 -6.00
C TYR A 111 -5.02 5.04 -4.63
N LEU A 112 -4.90 3.80 -4.20
CA LEU A 112 -4.10 3.38 -3.06
C LEU A 112 -2.90 2.61 -3.57
N PHE A 113 -1.71 3.11 -3.30
CA PHE A 113 -0.47 2.43 -3.63
C PHE A 113 0.13 1.79 -2.37
N PHE A 114 0.33 0.47 -2.44
CA PHE A 114 0.92 -0.32 -1.37
C PHE A 114 2.31 -0.82 -1.80
N ASP A 115 3.31 -0.56 -0.98
CA ASP A 115 4.69 -1.02 -1.19
C ASP A 115 5.02 -2.15 -0.22
N TYR A 116 4.68 -3.38 -0.61
CA TYR A 116 5.02 -4.60 0.12
C TYR A 116 6.21 -5.30 -0.53
N GLY A 117 7.04 -5.94 0.30
CA GLY A 117 8.17 -6.70 -0.23
C GLY A 117 7.73 -7.97 -0.99
N ARG A 118 8.57 -8.44 -1.90
CA ARG A 118 8.34 -9.62 -2.76
C ARG A 118 7.98 -10.92 -2.01
N ARG A 119 8.44 -11.09 -0.76
CA ARG A 119 8.20 -12.28 0.09
C ARG A 119 7.20 -12.00 1.20
N SER A 120 6.38 -10.99 1.08
CA SER A 120 5.36 -10.64 2.07
C SER A 120 4.15 -11.58 2.01
N PRO A 121 3.38 -11.70 3.10
CA PRO A 121 2.08 -12.39 3.08
C PRO A 121 1.12 -11.82 2.04
N GLN A 122 1.21 -10.52 1.76
CA GLN A 122 0.42 -9.82 0.74
C GLN A 122 0.77 -10.34 -0.67
N ALA A 123 2.05 -10.52 -0.96
CA ALA A 123 2.48 -11.08 -2.25
C ALA A 123 2.05 -12.55 -2.42
N GLU A 124 1.92 -13.31 -1.34
CA GLU A 124 1.41 -14.69 -1.39
C GLU A 124 -0.10 -14.70 -1.62
N SER A 125 -0.86 -13.89 -0.90
CA SER A 125 -2.31 -13.78 -1.13
C SER A 125 -2.64 -13.24 -2.53
N ALA A 126 -1.81 -12.33 -3.08
CA ALA A 126 -1.92 -11.89 -4.47
C ALA A 126 -1.73 -13.04 -5.47
N ARG A 127 -0.73 -13.91 -5.25
CA ARG A 127 -0.53 -15.10 -6.10
C ARG A 127 -1.72 -16.05 -6.06
N ASN A 128 -2.31 -16.24 -4.88
CA ASN A 128 -3.50 -17.07 -4.73
C ASN A 128 -4.71 -16.46 -5.45
N LEU A 129 -4.92 -15.15 -5.32
CA LEU A 129 -5.98 -14.44 -6.04
C LEU A 129 -5.83 -14.61 -7.57
N LEU A 130 -4.64 -14.33 -8.12
CA LEU A 130 -4.40 -14.45 -9.55
C LEU A 130 -4.55 -15.91 -10.05
N ARG A 131 -4.08 -16.88 -9.27
CA ARG A 131 -4.28 -18.30 -9.62
C ARG A 131 -5.77 -18.62 -9.71
N GLN A 132 -6.57 -18.10 -8.79
CA GLN A 132 -8.02 -18.31 -8.80
C GLN A 132 -8.70 -17.64 -10.00
N CYS A 133 -8.22 -16.46 -10.43
CA CYS A 133 -8.70 -15.82 -11.67
C CYS A 133 -8.44 -16.62 -12.94
N MET A 134 -7.52 -17.57 -12.93
CA MET A 134 -7.19 -18.42 -14.08
C MET A 134 -8.00 -19.72 -14.13
N ILE A 135 -8.76 -20.02 -13.09
CA ILE A 135 -9.59 -21.23 -12.99
C ILE A 135 -11.04 -20.83 -13.31
N HIS A 136 -11.67 -21.56 -14.24
CA HIS A 136 -13.02 -21.30 -14.69
C HIS A 136 -13.89 -22.55 -14.46
N ASP A 137 -14.52 -22.61 -13.29
CA ASP A 137 -15.44 -23.68 -12.89
C ASP A 137 -16.64 -23.12 -12.13
N ASN A 138 -17.54 -23.99 -11.68
CA ASN A 138 -18.75 -23.61 -10.95
C ASN A 138 -18.47 -22.96 -9.57
N PHE A 139 -17.23 -23.01 -9.07
CA PHE A 139 -16.83 -22.46 -7.78
C PHE A 139 -16.01 -21.17 -7.93
N SER A 140 -15.66 -20.79 -9.16
CA SER A 140 -14.73 -19.70 -9.47
C SER A 140 -15.14 -18.37 -8.87
N ASP A 141 -16.42 -17.96 -8.99
CA ASP A 141 -16.90 -16.70 -8.38
C ASP A 141 -16.78 -16.72 -6.86
N LYS A 142 -17.19 -17.81 -6.22
CA LYS A 142 -17.13 -17.94 -4.76
C LYS A 142 -15.68 -17.91 -4.25
N LEU A 143 -14.80 -18.64 -4.90
CA LEU A 143 -13.39 -18.72 -4.48
C LEU A 143 -12.64 -17.41 -4.78
N LEU A 144 -12.95 -16.75 -5.89
CA LEU A 144 -12.44 -15.43 -6.20
C LEU A 144 -12.79 -14.44 -5.08
N ARG A 145 -14.05 -14.37 -4.66
CA ARG A 145 -14.53 -13.48 -3.60
C ARG A 145 -13.80 -13.75 -2.28
N CYS A 146 -13.63 -15.03 -1.90
CA CYS A 146 -12.86 -15.40 -0.70
C CYS A 146 -11.40 -14.94 -0.79
N CYS A 147 -10.73 -15.18 -1.92
CA CYS A 147 -9.36 -14.76 -2.14
C CYS A 147 -9.22 -13.23 -2.17
N LEU A 148 -10.20 -12.52 -2.73
CA LEU A 148 -10.22 -11.07 -2.80
C LEU A 148 -10.40 -10.44 -1.40
N VAL A 149 -11.34 -10.95 -0.59
CA VAL A 149 -11.48 -10.53 0.82
C VAL A 149 -10.19 -10.74 1.58
N GLN A 150 -9.59 -11.94 1.48
CA GLN A 150 -8.31 -12.25 2.13
C GLN A 150 -7.21 -11.29 1.67
N TYR A 151 -7.12 -11.01 0.37
CA TYR A 151 -6.12 -10.12 -0.17
C TYR A 151 -6.29 -8.68 0.31
N LEU A 152 -7.49 -8.12 0.20
CA LEU A 152 -7.80 -6.76 0.64
C LEU A 152 -7.60 -6.61 2.16
N THR A 153 -7.99 -7.61 2.95
CA THR A 153 -7.73 -7.64 4.39
C THR A 153 -6.23 -7.66 4.71
N ASN A 154 -5.43 -8.41 3.94
CA ASN A 154 -3.97 -8.41 4.09
C ASN A 154 -3.35 -7.07 3.70
N LEU A 155 -3.88 -6.37 2.68
CA LEU A 155 -3.46 -5.00 2.37
C LEU A 155 -3.76 -4.04 3.53
N GLN A 156 -4.92 -4.20 4.18
CA GLN A 156 -5.30 -3.38 5.33
C GLN A 156 -4.45 -3.66 6.56
N ARG A 157 -4.03 -4.91 6.81
CA ARG A 157 -3.37 -5.32 8.07
C ARG A 157 -2.13 -4.50 8.42
N ASP A 158 -1.29 -4.21 7.44
CA ASP A 158 -0.03 -3.48 7.62
C ASP A 158 0.01 -2.17 6.81
N PHE A 159 -1.17 -1.63 6.45
CA PHE A 159 -1.27 -0.47 5.54
C PHE A 159 -0.47 0.74 6.00
N VAL A 160 -0.39 0.94 7.33
CA VAL A 160 0.30 2.10 7.92
C VAL A 160 1.79 2.14 7.56
N HIS A 161 2.41 0.96 7.36
CA HIS A 161 3.82 0.85 6.99
C HIS A 161 4.05 0.95 5.48
N HIS A 162 3.04 0.60 4.68
CA HIS A 162 3.21 0.29 3.27
C HIS A 162 2.34 1.14 2.34
N LEU A 163 1.43 1.95 2.88
CA LEU A 163 0.58 2.80 2.08
C LEU A 163 1.31 4.07 1.64
N VAL A 164 1.52 4.21 0.35
CA VAL A 164 1.96 5.44 -0.30
C VAL A 164 0.71 6.17 -0.81
N VAL A 165 0.20 7.15 -0.05
CA VAL A 165 -1.04 7.86 -0.41
C VAL A 165 -0.76 8.85 -1.54
N SER A 166 -1.60 8.86 -2.57
CA SER A 166 -1.60 9.94 -3.56
C SER A 166 -2.11 11.25 -2.94
N GLN A 167 -1.77 12.40 -3.55
CA GLN A 167 -2.31 13.70 -3.11
C GLN A 167 -3.79 13.91 -3.50
N SER A 168 -4.48 12.85 -3.89
CA SER A 168 -5.84 12.91 -4.39
C SER A 168 -6.90 13.06 -3.29
N THR A 169 -8.12 13.12 -3.70
CA THR A 169 -9.33 13.42 -2.95
C THR A 169 -9.48 12.61 -1.65
N MET A 170 -8.99 11.37 -1.61
CA MET A 170 -9.07 10.52 -0.43
C MET A 170 -8.34 11.11 0.79
N VAL A 171 -7.16 11.71 0.58
CA VAL A 171 -6.43 12.39 1.67
C VAL A 171 -7.17 13.63 2.15
N ARG A 172 -7.94 14.28 1.26
CA ARG A 172 -8.73 15.47 1.63
C ARG A 172 -10.00 15.11 2.40
N HIS A 173 -10.57 13.94 2.18
CA HIS A 173 -11.86 13.53 2.74
C HIS A 173 -11.76 12.53 3.90
N HIS A 174 -10.66 11.78 4.01
CA HIS A 174 -10.47 10.86 5.11
C HIS A 174 -9.66 11.51 6.24
N PRO A 175 -10.24 11.75 7.42
CA PRO A 175 -9.55 12.45 8.52
C PRO A 175 -8.22 11.80 8.90
N PHE A 176 -8.16 10.45 8.93
CA PHE A 176 -6.92 9.73 9.25
C PHE A 176 -5.87 9.80 8.14
N GLY A 177 -6.29 9.83 6.86
CA GLY A 177 -5.39 10.06 5.72
C GLY A 177 -4.68 11.43 5.81
N GLN A 178 -5.40 12.47 6.26
CA GLN A 178 -4.82 13.80 6.51
C GLN A 178 -3.78 13.74 7.64
N VAL A 179 -4.04 12.95 8.69
CA VAL A 179 -3.10 12.74 9.80
C VAL A 179 -1.81 12.09 9.31
N LEU A 180 -1.91 11.01 8.51
CA LEU A 180 -0.73 10.33 7.95
C LEU A 180 0.08 11.24 7.03
N LYS A 181 -0.60 12.00 6.18
CA LYS A 181 0.03 13.01 5.30
C LYS A 181 0.79 14.05 6.12
N TYR A 182 0.13 14.64 7.11
CA TYR A 182 0.73 15.65 7.98
C TYR A 182 1.97 15.13 8.70
N ILE A 183 1.92 13.89 9.22
CA ILE A 183 3.09 13.25 9.84
C ILE A 183 4.23 13.11 8.83
N GLY A 184 3.94 12.64 7.61
CA GLY A 184 4.93 12.45 6.56
C GLY A 184 5.60 13.75 6.08
N GLU A 185 4.86 14.86 6.09
CA GLU A 185 5.36 16.18 5.67
C GLU A 185 6.09 16.91 6.79
N ASN A 186 5.77 16.64 8.07
CA ASN A 186 6.26 17.40 9.22
C ASN A 186 7.05 16.56 10.23
N TYR A 187 7.45 15.34 9.87
CA TYR A 187 8.02 14.36 10.80
C TYR A 187 9.20 14.88 11.63
N ALA A 188 9.98 15.83 11.11
CA ALA A 188 11.16 16.34 11.79
C ALA A 188 10.83 17.16 13.06
N GLU A 189 9.72 17.89 13.03
CA GLU A 189 9.40 18.90 14.06
C GLU A 189 8.27 18.47 15.01
N ILE A 190 7.41 17.54 14.57
CA ILE A 190 6.19 17.20 15.31
C ILE A 190 6.43 16.21 16.45
N ASP A 191 5.53 16.29 17.41
CA ASP A 191 5.28 15.28 18.43
C ASP A 191 3.76 15.04 18.58
N LEU A 192 3.36 14.14 19.49
CA LEU A 192 1.95 13.81 19.69
C LEU A 192 1.10 15.05 20.03
N LYS A 193 1.63 15.95 20.86
CA LYS A 193 0.87 17.13 21.33
C LYS A 193 0.66 18.12 20.20
N SER A 194 1.73 18.44 19.45
CA SER A 194 1.64 19.36 18.31
C SER A 194 0.77 18.81 17.20
N ALA A 195 0.84 17.51 16.92
CA ALA A 195 -0.03 16.87 15.94
C ALA A 195 -1.51 16.89 16.38
N ALA A 196 -1.80 16.56 17.63
CA ALA A 196 -3.16 16.65 18.17
C ALA A 196 -3.72 18.09 18.08
N ALA A 197 -2.92 19.09 18.45
CA ALA A 197 -3.30 20.49 18.35
C ALA A 197 -3.60 20.93 16.91
N HIS A 198 -2.78 20.48 15.94
CA HIS A 198 -2.99 20.79 14.52
C HIS A 198 -4.38 20.32 14.02
N PHE A 199 -4.84 19.16 14.48
CA PHE A 199 -6.17 18.63 14.13
C PHE A 199 -7.28 19.03 15.12
N SER A 200 -7.01 19.96 16.02
CA SER A 200 -7.96 20.41 17.07
C SER A 200 -8.48 19.28 17.96
N TYR A 201 -7.64 18.27 18.21
CA TYR A 201 -7.93 17.18 19.11
C TYR A 201 -7.22 17.35 20.46
N ASN A 202 -7.85 16.82 21.50
CA ASN A 202 -7.16 16.56 22.77
C ASN A 202 -6.09 15.47 22.56
N PRO A 203 -4.88 15.56 23.15
CA PRO A 203 -3.81 14.59 22.97
C PRO A 203 -4.19 13.14 23.32
N ASP A 204 -4.98 12.92 24.37
CA ASP A 204 -5.40 11.58 24.80
C ASP A 204 -6.38 10.99 23.79
N TYR A 205 -7.34 11.80 23.34
CA TYR A 205 -8.27 11.38 22.26
C TYR A 205 -7.49 11.11 20.98
N PHE A 206 -6.57 12.00 20.58
CA PHE A 206 -5.79 11.80 19.36
C PHE A 206 -4.92 10.54 19.42
N SER A 207 -4.32 10.25 20.58
CA SER A 207 -3.56 9.01 20.79
C SER A 207 -4.43 7.76 20.62
N ALA A 208 -5.62 7.74 21.23
CA ALA A 208 -6.57 6.63 21.08
C ALA A 208 -7.10 6.52 19.64
N TYR A 209 -7.47 7.63 19.02
CA TYR A 209 -7.89 7.74 17.64
C TYR A 209 -6.82 7.19 16.69
N PHE A 210 -5.56 7.65 16.86
CA PHE A 210 -4.44 7.18 16.05
C PHE A 210 -4.21 5.68 16.21
N HIS A 211 -4.17 5.20 17.46
CA HIS A 211 -3.98 3.77 17.74
C HIS A 211 -5.10 2.90 17.14
N HIS A 212 -6.35 3.36 17.24
CA HIS A 212 -7.50 2.66 16.67
C HIS A 212 -7.39 2.49 15.15
N HIS A 213 -6.96 3.54 14.44
CA HIS A 213 -6.86 3.52 12.99
C HIS A 213 -5.54 2.92 12.46
N ALA A 214 -4.45 3.09 13.19
CA ALA A 214 -3.10 2.67 12.77
C ALA A 214 -2.69 1.29 13.28
N GLY A 215 -3.34 0.75 14.31
CA GLY A 215 -2.90 -0.46 14.99
C GLY A 215 -1.61 -0.28 15.81
N MET A 216 -1.05 0.94 15.87
CA MET A 216 0.16 1.28 16.60
C MET A 216 0.08 2.71 17.17
N THR A 217 1.00 3.05 18.08
CA THR A 217 1.02 4.41 18.64
C THR A 217 1.58 5.43 17.64
N PHE A 218 1.15 6.69 17.78
CA PHE A 218 1.70 7.81 17.02
C PHE A 218 3.23 7.90 17.11
N THR A 219 3.78 7.72 18.32
CA THR A 219 5.22 7.78 18.56
C THR A 219 5.97 6.65 17.84
N GLN A 220 5.39 5.45 17.76
CA GLN A 220 5.94 4.34 16.98
C GLN A 220 5.97 4.68 15.50
N LYS A 221 4.86 5.19 14.95
CA LYS A 221 4.78 5.58 13.53
C LYS A 221 5.75 6.69 13.19
N LEU A 222 5.82 7.72 14.02
CA LEU A 222 6.76 8.83 13.83
C LEU A 222 8.21 8.35 13.86
N PHE A 223 8.53 7.43 14.78
CA PHE A 223 9.86 6.82 14.84
C PHE A 223 10.21 6.08 13.56
N GLU A 224 9.27 5.31 12.98
CA GLU A 224 9.48 4.58 11.74
C GLU A 224 9.74 5.51 10.55
N ILE A 225 8.90 6.55 10.38
CA ILE A 225 9.10 7.55 9.33
C ILE A 225 10.48 8.22 9.45
N ARG A 226 10.86 8.63 10.66
CA ARG A 226 12.19 9.19 10.92
C ARG A 226 13.30 8.21 10.61
N LEU A 227 13.13 6.95 10.97
CA LEU A 227 14.10 5.89 10.71
C LEU A 227 14.34 5.66 9.21
N GLU A 228 13.29 5.66 8.40
CA GLU A 228 13.41 5.57 6.94
C GLU A 228 14.24 6.72 6.36
N GLN A 229 14.04 7.94 6.86
CA GLN A 229 14.84 9.08 6.43
C GLN A 229 16.31 8.94 6.87
N VAL A 230 16.56 8.48 8.11
CA VAL A 230 17.93 8.18 8.57
C VAL A 230 18.62 7.21 7.63
N LEU A 231 17.97 6.11 7.24
CA LEU A 231 18.55 5.12 6.34
C LEU A 231 18.96 5.74 5.01
N ARG A 232 18.12 6.64 4.46
CA ARG A 232 18.45 7.40 3.24
C ARG A 232 19.71 8.26 3.42
N TYR A 233 19.79 9.05 4.49
CA TYR A 233 20.96 9.88 4.79
C TYR A 233 22.22 9.03 5.02
N LEU A 234 22.10 7.89 5.72
CA LEU A 234 23.22 6.99 5.96
C LEU A 234 23.83 6.42 4.67
N ILE A 235 22.99 6.12 3.67
CA ILE A 235 23.39 5.49 2.41
C ILE A 235 23.84 6.53 1.39
N LEU A 236 23.17 7.67 1.33
CA LEU A 236 23.32 8.64 0.24
C LEU A 236 24.26 9.82 0.57
N THR A 237 24.62 10.01 1.85
CA THR A 237 25.43 11.16 2.28
C THR A 237 26.50 10.76 3.28
N ASP A 238 27.55 11.62 3.40
CA ASP A 238 28.57 11.51 4.43
C ASP A 238 28.26 12.32 5.70
N MET A 239 27.03 12.87 5.80
CA MET A 239 26.59 13.69 6.92
C MET A 239 26.85 13.00 8.27
N PRO A 240 27.44 13.67 9.27
CA PRO A 240 27.66 13.10 10.60
C PRO A 240 26.36 12.59 11.24
N ILE A 241 26.45 11.49 11.99
CA ILE A 241 25.27 10.86 12.61
C ILE A 241 24.51 11.83 13.52
N ASN A 242 25.24 12.72 14.21
CA ASN A 242 24.63 13.74 15.07
C ASN A 242 23.74 14.69 14.26
N GLU A 243 24.29 15.20 13.17
CA GLU A 243 23.60 16.13 12.28
C GLU A 243 22.39 15.47 11.62
N ILE A 244 22.49 14.20 11.22
CA ILE A 244 21.33 13.43 10.74
C ILE A 244 20.23 13.35 11.81
N CYS A 245 20.59 13.03 13.06
CA CYS A 245 19.62 12.96 14.15
C CYS A 245 18.89 14.29 14.37
N GLU A 246 19.62 15.41 14.37
CA GLU A 246 19.07 16.76 14.53
C GLU A 246 18.15 17.12 13.35
N THR A 247 18.62 16.94 12.12
CA THR A 247 17.85 17.23 10.89
C THR A 247 16.54 16.44 10.83
N ILE A 248 16.53 15.21 11.32
CA ILE A 248 15.36 14.32 11.27
C ILE A 248 14.46 14.46 12.51
N GLY A 249 14.90 15.22 13.52
CA GLY A 249 14.09 15.54 14.71
C GLY A 249 14.18 14.52 15.83
N PHE A 250 15.29 13.78 15.95
CA PHE A 250 15.56 12.97 17.13
C PHE A 250 16.14 13.84 18.26
N LYS A 251 15.29 14.18 19.25
CA LYS A 251 15.71 15.00 20.42
C LYS A 251 16.78 14.31 21.26
N GLU A 252 16.74 12.96 21.35
CA GLU A 252 17.71 12.18 22.14
C GLU A 252 18.43 11.16 21.25
N LYS A 253 19.68 11.46 20.94
CA LYS A 253 20.54 10.60 20.12
C LYS A 253 20.75 9.21 20.74
N SER A 254 20.91 9.11 22.04
CA SER A 254 21.09 7.85 22.76
C SER A 254 19.89 6.93 22.59
N TYR A 255 18.68 7.48 22.66
CA TYR A 255 17.45 6.74 22.38
C TYR A 255 17.42 6.22 20.95
N PHE A 256 17.73 7.08 19.95
CA PHE A 256 17.79 6.68 18.55
C PHE A 256 18.80 5.53 18.34
N ILE A 257 20.06 5.68 18.79
CA ILE A 257 21.11 4.66 18.62
C ILE A 257 20.69 3.32 19.21
N ARG A 258 20.10 3.32 20.41
CA ARG A 258 19.61 2.11 21.06
C ARG A 258 18.53 1.43 20.24
N ARG A 259 17.51 2.18 19.77
CA ARG A 259 16.41 1.68 18.96
C ARG A 259 16.89 1.18 17.59
N PHE A 260 17.82 1.91 16.97
CA PHE A 260 18.44 1.50 15.71
C PHE A 260 19.17 0.17 15.85
N LYS A 261 19.99 0.03 16.91
CA LYS A 261 20.71 -1.22 17.17
C LYS A 261 19.76 -2.40 17.45
N GLN A 262 18.65 -2.16 18.16
CA GLN A 262 17.62 -3.18 18.35
C GLN A 262 16.98 -3.65 17.03
N ARG A 263 16.79 -2.73 16.07
CA ARG A 263 16.13 -3.05 14.79
C ARG A 263 17.06 -3.70 13.77
N PHE A 264 18.33 -3.27 13.71
CA PHE A 264 19.30 -3.67 12.66
C PHE A 264 20.46 -4.52 13.18
N ASN A 265 20.53 -4.81 14.47
CA ASN A 265 21.64 -5.53 15.13
C ASN A 265 23.02 -4.90 14.90
N CYS A 266 23.10 -3.62 14.48
CA CYS A 266 24.32 -2.87 14.28
C CYS A 266 24.10 -1.39 14.58
N THR A 267 25.19 -0.64 14.77
CA THR A 267 25.11 0.82 14.95
C THR A 267 24.88 1.55 13.62
N PRO A 268 24.34 2.78 13.62
CA PRO A 268 24.21 3.58 12.40
C PRO A 268 25.52 3.73 11.62
N SER A 269 26.65 3.89 12.31
CA SER A 269 27.98 3.99 11.67
C SER A 269 28.41 2.66 11.00
N GLN A 270 28.11 1.53 11.63
CA GLN A 270 28.35 0.21 11.04
C GLN A 270 27.44 -0.03 9.85
N TYR A 271 26.16 0.34 9.97
CA TYR A 271 25.20 0.25 8.88
C TYR A 271 25.64 1.05 7.66
N ARG A 272 26.11 2.31 7.85
CA ARG A 272 26.68 3.14 6.81
C ARG A 272 27.82 2.44 6.08
N LYS A 273 28.82 1.93 6.82
CA LYS A 273 29.98 1.22 6.24
C LYS A 273 29.58 -0.01 5.41
N GLN A 274 28.51 -0.67 5.78
CA GLN A 274 28.04 -1.88 5.09
C GLN A 274 27.23 -1.58 3.83
N HIS A 275 26.53 -0.44 3.77
CA HIS A 275 25.55 -0.15 2.72
C HIS A 275 25.93 1.05 1.84
N GLN A 276 26.82 1.91 2.28
CA GLN A 276 27.36 2.96 1.43
C GLN A 276 28.29 2.30 0.42
N LYS A 277 27.91 2.29 -0.87
CA LYS A 277 28.80 1.82 -1.93
C LYS A 277 30.01 2.72 -1.93
N THR A 278 31.17 2.14 -1.74
CA THR A 278 32.47 2.79 -1.95
C THR A 278 32.46 3.31 -3.38
N SER A 279 32.29 4.63 -3.54
CA SER A 279 32.58 5.31 -4.81
C SER A 279 34.11 5.29 -4.94
N THR A 280 34.62 4.31 -5.62
CA THR A 280 35.99 4.25 -6.15
C THR A 280 35.90 4.38 -7.65
#